data_ef91af7b51cab54779aed92174ce9936
#
_entry.id   ef91af7b51cab54779aed92174ce9936
#
_cell.length_a   1.000
_cell.length_b   1.000
_cell.length_c   1.000
_cell.angle_alpha   90.00
_cell.angle_beta   90.00
_cell.angle_gamma   90.00
#
_symmetry.space_group_name_H-M   'P 1'
#
loop_
_entity.id
_entity.type
_entity.pdbx_description
1 polymer ?
#
loop_
_entity_poly.entity_id
_entity_poly.type
_entity_poly.pdbx_seq_one_letter_code
_entity_poly.pdbx_strand_id
1 'polypeptide(L)'
;YKRQDGDGAAAMRYTEARLTKLSMEMLADIGKDTVDFIPNFDETEKEPVVLPSRYPNLLVNGTSGIAVGMATNIPPHNLREVIKAVLKIIDNRVLEDKDTTIDELMEIVKGPDFPTGATILGKSGIEEAYRTGRGKIRVRAVSEINTLPNGKTEIIITELPYMVNKALLIQKIAELVKDKKIDGITGIIDQSNMQGIRVSIELRRDVNANVILNQLYKHTQLQDTFGVNMLALSLIHISEPTRLLSI
;
A
#
# COMPACT_ATOMS: atom_id res chain seq x y z
N TYR A 1 9.25 -0.28 11.66
CA TYR A 1 10.00 0.79 10.97
C TYR A 1 11.10 0.25 10.06
N LYS A 2 11.74 -0.88 10.38
CA LYS A 2 12.78 -1.51 9.54
C LYS A 2 12.32 -1.86 8.13
N ARG A 3 11.05 -2.21 7.93
CA ARG A 3 10.48 -2.45 6.60
C ARG A 3 10.56 -1.25 5.67
N GLN A 4 10.54 -0.04 6.22
CA GLN A 4 10.60 1.19 5.44
C GLN A 4 12.02 1.63 5.09
N ASP A 5 13.03 1.08 5.76
CA ASP A 5 14.44 1.31 5.44
C ASP A 5 14.99 0.31 4.42
N GLY A 6 14.24 -0.75 4.10
CA GLY A 6 14.68 -1.80 3.18
C GLY A 6 15.77 -2.71 3.76
N ASP A 7 15.99 -2.66 5.08
CA ASP A 7 16.97 -3.52 5.76
C ASP A 7 16.58 -4.99 5.67
N GLY A 8 17.57 -5.85 5.48
CA GLY A 8 17.40 -7.29 5.54
C GLY A 8 16.99 -7.78 6.93
N ALA A 9 16.34 -8.94 6.98
CA ALA A 9 16.04 -9.60 8.24
C ALA A 9 17.32 -10.06 8.95
N ALA A 10 17.28 -10.13 10.29
CA ALA A 10 18.33 -10.77 11.06
C ALA A 10 18.46 -12.26 10.69
N ALA A 11 19.59 -12.90 11.05
CA ALA A 11 19.77 -14.33 10.82
C ALA A 11 18.60 -15.14 11.43
N MET A 12 18.17 -16.20 10.76
CA MET A 12 16.98 -17.00 11.15
C MET A 12 17.04 -17.48 12.60
N ARG A 13 18.25 -17.76 13.14
CA ARG A 13 18.44 -18.18 14.56
C ARG A 13 18.00 -17.12 15.58
N TYR A 14 17.82 -15.87 15.18
CA TYR A 14 17.41 -14.76 16.05
C TYR A 14 15.96 -14.31 15.79
N THR A 15 15.25 -14.97 14.89
CA THR A 15 13.91 -14.57 14.49
C THR A 15 12.90 -15.68 14.70
N GLU A 16 11.73 -15.31 15.18
CA GLU A 16 10.55 -16.18 15.26
C GLU A 16 9.45 -15.61 14.39
N ALA A 17 8.69 -16.49 13.73
CA ALA A 17 7.50 -16.14 12.99
C ALA A 17 6.29 -16.88 13.55
N ARG A 18 5.18 -16.18 13.73
CA ARG A 18 3.90 -16.75 14.17
C ARG A 18 2.77 -16.22 13.32
N LEU A 19 1.81 -17.07 13.02
CA LEU A 19 0.59 -16.64 12.34
C LEU A 19 -0.25 -15.76 13.26
N THR A 20 -0.77 -14.66 12.72
CA THR A 20 -1.76 -13.84 13.40
C THR A 20 -3.12 -14.55 13.40
N LYS A 21 -4.06 -14.11 14.24
CA LYS A 21 -5.45 -14.62 14.22
C LYS A 21 -6.09 -14.47 12.84
N LEU A 22 -5.86 -13.33 12.18
CA LEU A 22 -6.38 -13.09 10.84
C LEU A 22 -5.76 -14.03 9.79
N SER A 23 -4.46 -14.34 9.90
CA SER A 23 -3.83 -15.33 9.02
C SER A 23 -4.37 -16.75 9.21
N MET A 24 -4.79 -17.09 10.43
CA MET A 24 -5.46 -18.38 10.70
C MET A 24 -6.81 -18.50 9.98
N GLU A 25 -7.55 -17.38 9.82
CA GLU A 25 -8.81 -17.38 9.05
C GLU A 25 -8.62 -17.67 7.56
N MET A 26 -7.42 -17.40 7.02
CA MET A 26 -7.08 -17.77 5.64
C MET A 26 -6.95 -19.28 5.44
N LEU A 27 -6.63 -20.02 6.50
CA LEU A 27 -6.41 -21.48 6.50
C LEU A 27 -7.60 -22.26 7.07
N ALA A 28 -8.59 -21.60 7.62
CA ALA A 28 -9.59 -22.20 8.50
C ALA A 28 -10.33 -23.37 7.85
N ASP A 29 -10.65 -23.47 6.65
CA ASP A 29 -11.40 -24.56 6.03
C ASP A 29 -10.56 -25.41 5.06
N ILE A 30 -9.23 -25.37 5.19
CA ILE A 30 -8.31 -26.08 4.27
C ILE A 30 -8.50 -27.61 4.27
N GLY A 31 -8.92 -28.19 5.39
CA GLY A 31 -9.20 -29.63 5.51
C GLY A 31 -10.61 -30.06 5.09
N LYS A 32 -11.42 -29.15 4.52
CA LYS A 32 -12.83 -29.42 4.17
C LYS A 32 -13.09 -29.55 2.67
N ASP A 33 -12.07 -29.86 1.88
CA ASP A 33 -12.17 -30.00 0.42
C ASP A 33 -12.71 -28.73 -0.26
N THR A 34 -12.22 -27.58 0.20
CA THR A 34 -12.63 -26.26 -0.29
C THR A 34 -11.73 -25.72 -1.40
N VAL A 35 -10.56 -26.29 -1.59
CA VAL A 35 -9.55 -25.90 -2.58
C VAL A 35 -8.84 -27.13 -3.14
N ASP A 36 -8.33 -27.01 -4.37
CA ASP A 36 -7.54 -28.07 -5.01
C ASP A 36 -6.13 -28.13 -4.42
N PHE A 37 -5.57 -29.35 -4.40
CA PHE A 37 -4.20 -29.62 -3.96
C PHE A 37 -3.37 -30.20 -5.10
N ILE A 38 -2.14 -29.76 -5.21
CA ILE A 38 -1.11 -30.24 -6.14
C ILE A 38 0.09 -30.80 -5.37
N PRO A 39 0.91 -31.68 -5.96
CA PRO A 39 2.19 -32.03 -5.37
C PRO A 39 3.07 -30.80 -5.20
N ASN A 40 3.84 -30.74 -4.10
CA ASN A 40 4.88 -29.73 -3.91
C ASN A 40 6.06 -29.97 -4.87
N PHE A 41 7.10 -29.13 -4.82
CA PHE A 41 8.23 -29.17 -5.75
C PHE A 41 8.96 -30.52 -5.79
N ASP A 42 9.12 -31.22 -4.67
CA ASP A 42 9.80 -32.53 -4.57
C ASP A 42 8.83 -33.71 -4.57
N GLU A 43 7.54 -33.47 -4.77
CA GLU A 43 6.46 -34.47 -4.80
C GLU A 43 6.30 -35.29 -3.50
N THR A 44 6.91 -34.85 -2.42
CA THR A 44 6.84 -35.55 -1.11
C THR A 44 5.54 -35.26 -0.35
N GLU A 45 4.97 -34.07 -0.58
CA GLU A 45 3.77 -33.57 0.09
C GLU A 45 2.82 -32.91 -0.91
N LYS A 46 1.61 -32.55 -0.45
CA LYS A 46 0.63 -31.81 -1.25
C LYS A 46 0.46 -30.40 -0.70
N GLU A 47 0.39 -29.43 -1.59
CA GLU A 47 0.13 -28.05 -1.24
C GLU A 47 -1.15 -27.53 -1.90
N PRO A 48 -1.90 -26.61 -1.27
CA PRO A 48 -3.10 -26.04 -1.86
C PRO A 48 -2.72 -25.08 -2.99
N VAL A 49 -3.46 -25.12 -4.09
CA VAL A 49 -3.28 -24.20 -5.24
C VAL A 49 -3.55 -22.76 -4.81
N VAL A 50 -4.56 -22.56 -3.96
CA VAL A 50 -4.92 -21.26 -3.33
C VAL A 50 -5.37 -21.50 -1.90
N LEU A 51 -5.32 -20.48 -1.05
CA LEU A 51 -5.86 -20.56 0.30
C LEU A 51 -7.38 -20.35 0.32
N PRO A 52 -8.15 -21.07 1.17
CA PRO A 52 -9.61 -20.96 1.22
C PRO A 52 -10.16 -19.70 1.86
N SER A 53 -9.38 -18.69 2.07
CA SER A 53 -9.63 -17.43 2.77
C SER A 53 -11.10 -17.08 3.02
N ARG A 54 -11.48 -16.82 4.28
CA ARG A 54 -12.84 -16.44 4.68
C ARG A 54 -13.20 -14.98 4.43
N TYR A 55 -12.26 -14.18 3.95
CA TYR A 55 -12.47 -12.77 3.65
C TYR A 55 -11.77 -12.40 2.33
N PRO A 56 -12.19 -11.34 1.64
CA PRO A 56 -11.63 -10.93 0.35
C PRO A 56 -10.18 -10.42 0.48
N ASN A 57 -9.22 -11.32 0.72
CA ASN A 57 -7.84 -11.00 1.02
C ASN A 57 -7.15 -10.21 -0.11
N LEU A 58 -7.51 -10.48 -1.37
CA LEU A 58 -6.95 -9.76 -2.52
C LEU A 58 -7.17 -8.24 -2.42
N LEU A 59 -8.35 -7.80 -1.98
CA LEU A 59 -8.65 -6.38 -1.78
C LEU A 59 -8.11 -5.85 -0.45
N VAL A 60 -8.20 -6.66 0.61
CA VAL A 60 -7.78 -6.21 1.96
C VAL A 60 -6.28 -5.99 2.04
N ASN A 61 -5.47 -6.94 1.60
CA ASN A 61 -4.01 -6.81 1.62
C ASN A 61 -3.45 -6.15 0.36
N GLY A 62 -4.21 -6.14 -0.74
CA GLY A 62 -3.69 -5.75 -2.03
C GLY A 62 -2.65 -6.75 -2.56
N THR A 63 -2.14 -6.49 -3.72
CA THR A 63 -1.06 -7.27 -4.33
C THR A 63 -0.32 -6.46 -5.36
N SER A 64 0.94 -6.79 -5.59
CA SER A 64 1.74 -6.27 -6.69
C SER A 64 2.48 -7.43 -7.34
N GLY A 65 2.39 -7.54 -8.65
CA GLY A 65 3.03 -8.62 -9.38
C GLY A 65 3.27 -8.26 -10.85
N ILE A 66 4.33 -8.83 -11.40
CA ILE A 66 4.72 -8.65 -12.79
C ILE A 66 4.83 -10.05 -13.41
N ALA A 67 4.06 -10.29 -14.47
CA ALA A 67 4.10 -11.50 -15.28
C ALA A 67 4.44 -11.15 -16.74
N VAL A 68 4.65 -12.16 -17.55
CA VAL A 68 4.86 -11.95 -18.99
C VAL A 68 3.55 -11.46 -19.62
N GLY A 69 3.59 -10.27 -20.21
CA GLY A 69 2.43 -9.67 -20.89
C GLY A 69 1.38 -9.02 -19.98
N MET A 70 1.50 -9.14 -18.64
CA MET A 70 0.56 -8.54 -17.72
C MET A 70 1.20 -8.15 -16.38
N ALA A 71 0.62 -7.15 -15.72
CA ALA A 71 1.02 -6.75 -14.38
C ALA A 71 -0.22 -6.41 -13.55
N THR A 72 -0.13 -6.57 -12.24
CA THR A 72 -1.16 -6.15 -11.30
C THR A 72 -0.56 -5.26 -10.22
N ASN A 73 -1.34 -4.29 -9.76
CA ASN A 73 -0.98 -3.43 -8.63
C ASN A 73 -2.26 -2.97 -7.94
N ILE A 74 -2.75 -3.81 -7.03
CA ILE A 74 -3.99 -3.59 -6.28
C ILE A 74 -3.61 -3.01 -4.92
N PRO A 75 -4.11 -1.81 -4.57
CA PRO A 75 -3.84 -1.22 -3.25
C PRO A 75 -4.59 -1.97 -2.15
N PRO A 76 -4.08 -1.97 -0.91
CA PRO A 76 -4.80 -2.51 0.25
C PRO A 76 -6.02 -1.66 0.60
N HIS A 77 -7.05 -2.29 1.19
CA HIS A 77 -8.30 -1.65 1.59
C HIS A 77 -8.67 -2.02 3.03
N ASN A 78 -9.52 -1.22 3.63
CA ASN A 78 -10.01 -1.46 4.98
C ASN A 78 -10.91 -2.69 5.02
N LEU A 79 -10.56 -3.67 5.86
CA LEU A 79 -11.28 -4.94 5.99
C LEU A 79 -12.78 -4.71 6.30
N ARG A 80 -13.09 -3.76 7.19
CA ARG A 80 -14.47 -3.49 7.60
C ARG A 80 -15.30 -2.90 6.45
N GLU A 81 -14.71 -2.03 5.65
CA GLU A 81 -15.38 -1.45 4.47
C GLU A 81 -15.61 -2.52 3.41
N VAL A 82 -14.60 -3.36 3.14
CA VAL A 82 -14.71 -4.45 2.16
C VAL A 82 -15.79 -5.46 2.58
N ILE A 83 -15.84 -5.86 3.85
CA ILE A 83 -16.89 -6.76 4.35
C ILE A 83 -18.28 -6.12 4.24
N LYS A 84 -18.43 -4.84 4.58
CA LYS A 84 -19.71 -4.12 4.40
C LYS A 84 -20.14 -4.07 2.93
N ALA A 85 -19.21 -3.90 2.00
CA ALA A 85 -19.51 -3.94 0.56
C ALA A 85 -19.98 -5.33 0.12
N VAL A 86 -19.35 -6.40 0.60
CA VAL A 86 -19.80 -7.77 0.35
C VAL A 86 -21.20 -8.02 0.89
N LEU A 87 -21.48 -7.59 2.12
CA LEU A 87 -22.83 -7.70 2.70
C LEU A 87 -23.86 -6.93 1.86
N LYS A 88 -23.54 -5.72 1.40
CA LYS A 88 -24.45 -4.95 0.53
C LYS A 88 -24.75 -5.67 -0.79
N ILE A 89 -23.75 -6.32 -1.40
CA ILE A 89 -23.95 -7.11 -2.61
C ILE A 89 -24.89 -8.31 -2.33
N ILE A 90 -24.69 -8.99 -1.21
CA ILE A 90 -25.53 -10.12 -0.82
C ILE A 90 -26.96 -9.66 -0.56
N ASP A 91 -27.16 -8.60 0.21
CA ASP A 91 -28.47 -8.04 0.53
C ASP A 91 -29.22 -7.62 -0.73
N ASN A 92 -28.59 -6.87 -1.61
CA ASN A 92 -29.20 -6.47 -2.88
C ASN A 92 -29.62 -7.67 -3.72
N ARG A 93 -28.76 -8.71 -3.82
CA ARG A 93 -29.06 -9.87 -4.65
C ARG A 93 -30.08 -10.82 -4.04
N VAL A 94 -30.04 -11.00 -2.71
CA VAL A 94 -30.91 -11.97 -2.02
C VAL A 94 -32.27 -11.37 -1.65
N LEU A 95 -32.28 -10.09 -1.22
CA LEU A 95 -33.49 -9.44 -0.71
C LEU A 95 -34.20 -8.61 -1.76
N GLU A 96 -33.46 -7.97 -2.67
CA GLU A 96 -33.99 -7.02 -3.65
C GLU A 96 -33.96 -7.56 -5.09
N ASP A 97 -33.35 -8.72 -5.33
CA ASP A 97 -33.12 -9.31 -6.67
C ASP A 97 -32.51 -8.29 -7.66
N LYS A 98 -31.56 -7.51 -7.15
CA LYS A 98 -30.96 -6.39 -7.84
C LYS A 98 -29.44 -6.52 -7.91
N ASP A 99 -28.84 -6.15 -9.03
CA ASP A 99 -27.38 -6.01 -9.14
C ASP A 99 -26.90 -4.73 -8.45
N THR A 100 -25.81 -4.85 -7.70
CA THR A 100 -25.19 -3.72 -7.00
C THR A 100 -24.32 -2.91 -7.96
N THR A 101 -24.50 -1.61 -7.98
CA THR A 101 -23.71 -0.71 -8.83
C THR A 101 -22.36 -0.36 -8.18
N ILE A 102 -21.40 0.06 -9.01
CA ILE A 102 -20.08 0.53 -8.52
C ILE A 102 -20.27 1.78 -7.64
N ASP A 103 -21.21 2.65 -7.95
CA ASP A 103 -21.50 3.85 -7.17
C ASP A 103 -21.94 3.52 -5.73
N GLU A 104 -22.85 2.55 -5.58
CA GLU A 104 -23.28 2.06 -4.26
C GLU A 104 -22.11 1.48 -3.46
N LEU A 105 -21.17 0.78 -4.12
CA LEU A 105 -20.00 0.23 -3.47
C LEU A 105 -18.99 1.31 -3.08
N MET A 106 -18.83 2.36 -3.88
CA MET A 106 -17.95 3.49 -3.57
C MET A 106 -18.44 4.35 -2.41
N GLU A 107 -19.72 4.31 -2.08
CA GLU A 107 -20.24 4.93 -0.86
C GLU A 107 -19.73 4.23 0.41
N ILE A 108 -19.44 2.93 0.32
CA ILE A 108 -18.96 2.09 1.42
C ILE A 108 -17.43 2.04 1.43
N VAL A 109 -16.82 1.67 0.29
CA VAL A 109 -15.36 1.61 0.12
C VAL A 109 -14.89 2.92 -0.49
N LYS A 110 -14.50 3.86 0.37
CA LYS A 110 -14.19 5.23 -0.06
C LYS A 110 -12.84 5.38 -0.73
N GLY A 111 -11.96 4.40 -0.60
CA GLY A 111 -10.63 4.40 -1.18
C GLY A 111 -9.70 3.37 -0.54
N PRO A 112 -8.46 3.28 -1.02
CA PRO A 112 -7.42 2.47 -0.39
C PRO A 112 -7.14 2.89 1.06
N ASP A 113 -6.77 1.92 1.88
CA ASP A 113 -6.33 2.10 3.26
C ASP A 113 -4.88 1.61 3.37
N PHE A 114 -3.94 2.54 3.22
CA PHE A 114 -2.53 2.22 3.23
C PHE A 114 -2.02 2.00 4.66
N PRO A 115 -1.34 0.89 4.96
CA PRO A 115 -0.85 0.59 6.31
C PRO A 115 0.23 1.56 6.81
N THR A 116 0.81 2.34 5.92
CA THR A 116 1.81 3.38 6.24
C THR A 116 1.20 4.75 6.50
N GLY A 117 -0.14 4.87 6.45
CA GLY A 117 -0.85 6.14 6.56
C GLY A 117 -0.69 7.02 5.34
N ALA A 118 -0.34 8.27 5.55
CA ALA A 118 -0.25 9.32 4.56
C ALA A 118 -1.61 9.84 4.04
N THR A 119 -1.60 10.90 3.27
CA THR A 119 -2.82 11.58 2.79
C THR A 119 -3.02 11.36 1.31
N ILE A 120 -4.17 10.86 0.91
CA ILE A 120 -4.58 10.77 -0.49
C ILE A 120 -5.08 12.14 -0.96
N LEU A 121 -4.58 12.59 -2.11
CA LEU A 121 -4.93 13.88 -2.69
C LEU A 121 -5.98 13.73 -3.80
N GLY A 122 -7.22 14.10 -3.46
CA GLY A 122 -8.35 14.05 -4.38
C GLY A 122 -8.97 12.65 -4.53
N LYS A 123 -10.16 12.58 -5.13
CA LYS A 123 -10.94 11.34 -5.28
C LYS A 123 -10.95 10.82 -6.73
N SER A 124 -10.66 11.65 -7.70
CA SER A 124 -10.79 11.30 -9.13
C SER A 124 -10.00 10.07 -9.54
N GLY A 125 -8.77 9.91 -9.01
CA GLY A 125 -7.96 8.72 -9.30
C GLY A 125 -8.49 7.43 -8.66
N ILE A 126 -9.21 7.53 -7.54
CA ILE A 126 -9.89 6.40 -6.89
C ILE A 126 -11.11 5.99 -7.72
N GLU A 127 -11.94 6.98 -8.11
CA GLU A 127 -13.13 6.76 -8.93
C GLU A 127 -12.77 6.13 -10.28
N GLU A 128 -11.72 6.65 -10.94
CA GLU A 128 -11.21 6.09 -12.17
C GLU A 128 -10.74 4.64 -11.98
N ALA A 129 -9.99 4.36 -10.92
CA ALA A 129 -9.50 3.02 -10.60
C ALA A 129 -10.64 2.03 -10.37
N TYR A 130 -11.68 2.41 -9.64
CA TYR A 130 -12.80 1.51 -9.34
C TYR A 130 -13.73 1.30 -10.53
N ARG A 131 -13.87 2.27 -11.43
CA ARG A 131 -14.70 2.14 -12.62
C ARG A 131 -14.01 1.41 -13.78
N THR A 132 -12.69 1.61 -13.93
CA THR A 132 -11.96 1.12 -15.10
C THR A 132 -10.93 0.03 -14.78
N GLY A 133 -10.68 -0.22 -13.49
CA GLY A 133 -9.59 -1.08 -13.03
C GLY A 133 -8.22 -0.41 -13.09
N ARG A 134 -8.10 0.83 -13.58
CA ARG A 134 -6.85 1.58 -13.68
C ARG A 134 -7.03 3.01 -13.19
N GLY A 135 -6.04 3.52 -12.44
CA GLY A 135 -6.11 4.89 -11.93
C GLY A 135 -4.78 5.33 -11.31
N LYS A 136 -4.67 6.64 -11.07
CA LYS A 136 -3.49 7.26 -10.47
C LYS A 136 -3.89 7.94 -9.17
N ILE A 137 -3.49 7.37 -8.04
CA ILE A 137 -3.79 7.89 -6.71
C ILE A 137 -2.58 8.64 -6.19
N ARG A 138 -2.69 9.95 -6.04
CA ARG A 138 -1.61 10.76 -5.46
C ARG A 138 -1.65 10.66 -3.95
N VAL A 139 -0.51 10.31 -3.35
CA VAL A 139 -0.33 10.14 -1.91
C VAL A 139 0.78 11.08 -1.44
N ARG A 140 0.54 11.77 -0.35
CA ARG A 140 1.47 12.74 0.23
C ARG A 140 1.76 12.37 1.68
N ALA A 141 3.03 12.47 2.07
CA ALA A 141 3.49 12.32 3.44
C ALA A 141 2.74 13.26 4.40
N VAL A 142 2.54 12.81 5.63
CA VAL A 142 2.07 13.69 6.70
C VAL A 142 3.27 14.43 7.27
N SER A 143 3.17 15.74 7.31
CA SER A 143 4.24 16.62 7.80
C SER A 143 3.69 17.75 8.64
N GLU A 144 4.46 18.15 9.65
CA GLU A 144 4.19 19.26 10.54
C GLU A 144 5.37 20.25 10.52
N ILE A 145 5.07 21.52 10.64
CA ILE A 145 6.10 22.58 10.71
C ILE A 145 6.11 23.10 12.15
N ASN A 146 7.23 22.92 12.84
CA ASN A 146 7.42 23.34 14.21
C ASN A 146 8.50 24.40 14.32
N THR A 147 8.36 25.30 15.30
CA THR A 147 9.40 26.25 15.65
C THR A 147 10.13 25.77 16.89
N LEU A 148 11.44 25.62 16.76
CA LEU A 148 12.32 25.23 17.86
C LEU A 148 12.56 26.39 18.84
N PRO A 149 12.93 26.13 20.10
CA PRO A 149 13.20 27.17 21.10
C PRO A 149 14.32 28.16 20.68
N ASN A 150 15.21 27.72 19.81
CA ASN A 150 16.31 28.56 19.25
C ASN A 150 15.86 29.49 18.09
N GLY A 151 14.55 29.50 17.77
CA GLY A 151 13.98 30.29 16.68
C GLY A 151 14.24 29.73 15.26
N LYS A 152 14.77 28.51 15.16
CA LYS A 152 14.83 27.76 13.90
C LYS A 152 13.49 27.05 13.66
N THR A 153 13.18 26.78 12.41
CA THR A 153 12.02 25.97 12.02
C THR A 153 12.47 24.57 11.61
N GLU A 154 11.68 23.57 11.97
CA GLU A 154 11.86 22.19 11.50
C GLU A 154 10.59 21.69 10.81
N ILE A 155 10.77 20.83 9.82
CA ILE A 155 9.70 20.05 9.21
C ILE A 155 9.83 18.64 9.76
N ILE A 156 8.77 18.16 10.42
CA ILE A 156 8.69 16.79 10.94
C ILE A 156 7.80 15.96 10.02
N ILE A 157 8.30 14.82 9.58
CA ILE A 157 7.56 13.85 8.77
C ILE A 157 7.24 12.66 9.64
N THR A 158 5.94 12.33 9.76
CA THR A 158 5.44 11.24 10.62
C THR A 158 4.88 10.07 9.82
N GLU A 159 4.45 10.28 8.59
CA GLU A 159 3.94 9.24 7.72
C GLU A 159 4.48 9.41 6.30
N LEU A 160 4.75 8.30 5.63
CA LEU A 160 5.28 8.26 4.27
C LEU A 160 4.29 7.58 3.31
N PRO A 161 4.29 7.96 2.02
CA PRO A 161 3.53 7.24 1.01
C PRO A 161 3.87 5.75 1.00
N TYR A 162 2.87 4.94 0.68
CA TYR A 162 2.98 3.49 0.66
C TYR A 162 4.09 3.03 -0.30
N MET A 163 4.89 2.04 0.13
CA MET A 163 6.05 1.47 -0.59
C MET A 163 7.26 2.42 -0.73
N VAL A 164 7.26 3.58 -0.12
CA VAL A 164 8.44 4.47 -0.12
C VAL A 164 9.47 3.98 0.90
N ASN A 165 10.71 3.83 0.45
CA ASN A 165 11.84 3.52 1.32
C ASN A 165 12.35 4.79 2.03
N LYS A 166 12.25 4.82 3.37
CA LYS A 166 12.61 5.98 4.19
C LYS A 166 14.10 6.34 4.07
N ALA A 167 14.99 5.35 4.11
CA ALA A 167 16.44 5.59 4.07
C ALA A 167 16.86 6.19 2.72
N LEU A 168 16.35 5.64 1.60
CA LEU A 168 16.59 6.17 0.26
C LEU A 168 15.98 7.57 0.09
N LEU A 169 14.82 7.83 0.68
CA LEU A 169 14.20 9.16 0.67
C LEU A 169 15.08 10.18 1.39
N ILE A 170 15.60 9.87 2.58
CA ILE A 170 16.50 10.73 3.34
C ILE A 170 17.79 11.00 2.54
N GLN A 171 18.38 9.97 1.96
CA GLN A 171 19.54 10.09 1.09
C GLN A 171 19.24 11.03 -0.10
N LYS A 172 18.10 10.85 -0.75
CA LYS A 172 17.69 11.71 -1.87
C LYS A 172 17.53 13.17 -1.48
N ILE A 173 16.98 13.45 -0.29
CA ILE A 173 16.89 14.82 0.22
C ILE A 173 18.30 15.40 0.45
N ALA A 174 19.19 14.62 1.06
CA ALA A 174 20.57 15.05 1.30
C ALA A 174 21.33 15.34 -0.02
N GLU A 175 21.13 14.53 -1.06
CA GLU A 175 21.67 14.77 -2.40
C GLU A 175 21.17 16.08 -3.00
N LEU A 176 19.86 16.36 -2.90
CA LEU A 176 19.27 17.61 -3.41
C LEU A 176 19.81 18.86 -2.71
N VAL A 177 20.12 18.74 -1.42
CA VAL A 177 20.78 19.83 -0.66
C VAL A 177 22.22 20.00 -1.11
N LYS A 178 22.98 18.91 -1.25
CA LYS A 178 24.37 18.91 -1.73
C LYS A 178 24.48 19.51 -3.14
N ASP A 179 23.57 19.15 -4.02
CA ASP A 179 23.48 19.64 -5.40
C ASP A 179 22.95 21.08 -5.50
N LYS A 180 22.63 21.72 -4.36
CA LYS A 180 22.04 23.07 -4.28
C LYS A 180 20.72 23.22 -5.04
N LYS A 181 19.97 22.11 -5.24
CA LYS A 181 18.64 22.15 -5.83
C LYS A 181 17.56 22.57 -4.83
N ILE A 182 17.81 22.30 -3.55
CA ILE A 182 17.02 22.81 -2.42
C ILE A 182 17.99 23.48 -1.47
N ASP A 183 17.82 24.78 -1.24
CA ASP A 183 18.61 25.56 -0.29
C ASP A 183 17.80 25.85 0.98
N GLY A 184 18.47 25.99 2.10
CA GLY A 184 17.83 26.34 3.37
C GLY A 184 17.67 25.20 4.36
N ILE A 185 18.00 23.98 4.00
CA ILE A 185 18.05 22.82 4.91
C ILE A 185 19.43 22.78 5.56
N THR A 186 19.48 22.73 6.90
CA THR A 186 20.73 22.69 7.70
C THR A 186 21.03 21.31 8.26
N GLY A 187 20.04 20.48 8.43
CA GLY A 187 20.19 19.12 8.97
C GLY A 187 19.01 18.24 8.63
N ILE A 188 19.27 16.93 8.56
CA ILE A 188 18.26 15.90 8.39
C ILE A 188 18.57 14.82 9.41
N ILE A 189 17.64 14.55 10.32
CA ILE A 189 17.82 13.62 11.42
C ILE A 189 16.68 12.60 11.40
N ASP A 190 17.03 11.33 11.31
CA ASP A 190 16.07 10.24 11.48
C ASP A 190 15.93 9.92 12.96
N GLN A 191 14.79 10.26 13.54
CA GLN A 191 14.42 10.01 14.93
C GLN A 191 13.40 8.87 15.06
N SER A 192 13.19 8.11 13.99
CA SER A 192 12.22 7.00 13.97
C SER A 192 12.57 5.93 15.01
N ASN A 193 11.56 5.42 15.70
CA ASN A 193 11.70 4.44 16.77
C ASN A 193 10.54 3.43 16.74
N MET A 194 10.36 2.66 17.80
CA MET A 194 9.26 1.67 17.93
C MET A 194 7.87 2.31 17.93
N GLN A 195 7.74 3.61 18.20
CA GLN A 195 6.47 4.34 18.20
C GLN A 195 6.06 4.76 16.78
N GLY A 196 7.00 4.84 15.84
CA GLY A 196 6.72 5.20 14.46
C GLY A 196 7.82 5.97 13.76
N ILE A 197 7.49 6.47 12.57
CA ILE A 197 8.38 7.32 11.78
C ILE A 197 8.43 8.71 12.39
N ARG A 198 9.63 9.25 12.46
CA ARG A 198 9.88 10.65 12.77
C ARG A 198 11.16 11.10 12.08
N VAL A 199 11.04 11.80 10.97
CA VAL A 199 12.16 12.42 10.27
C VAL A 199 12.08 13.92 10.47
N SER A 200 13.10 14.50 11.10
CA SER A 200 13.21 15.95 11.32
C SER A 200 14.14 16.56 10.28
N ILE A 201 13.66 17.60 9.60
CA ILE A 201 14.41 18.40 8.62
C ILE A 201 14.55 19.80 9.20
N GLU A 202 15.75 20.15 9.66
CA GLU A 202 16.04 21.46 10.23
C GLU A 202 16.28 22.49 9.12
N LEU A 203 15.71 23.67 9.28
CA LEU A 203 15.81 24.76 8.33
C LEU A 203 16.63 25.95 8.88
N ARG A 204 17.20 26.75 7.96
CA ARG A 204 17.75 28.08 8.30
C ARG A 204 16.63 29.01 8.75
N ARG A 205 17.00 30.04 9.54
CA ARG A 205 16.02 31.02 10.08
C ARG A 205 15.41 31.92 9.01
N ASP A 206 16.11 32.12 7.90
CA ASP A 206 15.78 33.06 6.82
C ASP A 206 14.91 32.45 5.71
N VAL A 207 14.50 31.16 5.85
CA VAL A 207 13.74 30.47 4.81
C VAL A 207 12.30 30.19 5.22
N ASN A 208 11.41 30.20 4.24
CA ASN A 208 10.01 29.82 4.46
C ASN A 208 9.85 28.29 4.37
N ALA A 209 9.46 27.67 5.49
CA ALA A 209 9.29 26.21 5.58
C ALA A 209 8.28 25.65 4.57
N ASN A 210 7.20 26.37 4.27
CA ASN A 210 6.22 25.91 3.28
C ASN A 210 6.80 25.87 1.86
N VAL A 211 7.70 26.80 1.52
CA VAL A 211 8.38 26.80 0.21
C VAL A 211 9.29 25.57 0.11
N ILE A 212 10.08 25.29 1.15
CA ILE A 212 10.95 24.12 1.21
C ILE A 212 10.13 22.83 1.14
N LEU A 213 9.05 22.74 1.91
CA LEU A 213 8.17 21.59 1.91
C LEU A 213 7.55 21.31 0.52
N ASN A 214 7.12 22.37 -0.18
CA ASN A 214 6.62 22.24 -1.55
C ASN A 214 7.70 21.80 -2.55
N GLN A 215 8.94 22.25 -2.37
CA GLN A 215 10.07 21.76 -3.18
C GLN A 215 10.36 20.28 -2.90
N LEU A 216 10.29 19.86 -1.64
CA LEU A 216 10.44 18.46 -1.25
C LEU A 216 9.35 17.58 -1.87
N TYR A 217 8.08 18.01 -1.85
CA TYR A 217 6.99 17.30 -2.54
C TYR A 217 7.19 17.19 -4.05
N LYS A 218 7.80 18.19 -4.67
CA LYS A 218 8.04 18.21 -6.12
C LYS A 218 9.21 17.32 -6.54
N HIS A 219 10.25 17.20 -5.71
CA HIS A 219 11.52 16.59 -6.10
C HIS A 219 11.82 15.27 -5.42
N THR A 220 10.96 14.82 -4.50
CA THR A 220 11.15 13.58 -3.73
C THR A 220 9.86 12.78 -3.64
N GLN A 221 9.97 11.54 -3.15
CA GLN A 221 8.82 10.66 -2.88
C GLN A 221 8.04 11.01 -1.59
N LEU A 222 8.25 12.21 -1.02
CA LEU A 222 7.32 12.74 -0.01
C LEU A 222 5.92 12.99 -0.59
N GLN A 223 5.81 13.13 -1.89
CA GLN A 223 4.58 12.98 -2.65
C GLN A 223 4.84 12.04 -3.80
N ASP A 224 4.06 10.99 -3.89
CA ASP A 224 4.20 9.98 -4.95
C ASP A 224 2.84 9.60 -5.51
N THR A 225 2.85 8.90 -6.62
CA THR A 225 1.63 8.43 -7.30
C THR A 225 1.59 6.90 -7.28
N PHE A 226 0.60 6.35 -6.59
CA PHE A 226 0.30 4.94 -6.65
C PHE A 226 -0.49 4.65 -7.94
N GLY A 227 0.14 3.92 -8.87
CA GLY A 227 -0.49 3.50 -10.12
C GLY A 227 -1.33 2.24 -9.88
N VAL A 228 -2.65 2.40 -9.82
CA VAL A 228 -3.57 1.27 -9.66
C VAL A 228 -3.72 0.51 -10.98
N ASN A 229 -3.61 -0.81 -10.91
CA ASN A 229 -3.94 -1.75 -11.99
C ASN A 229 -4.59 -2.98 -11.37
N MET A 230 -5.92 -3.04 -11.37
CA MET A 230 -6.71 -4.11 -10.76
C MET A 230 -6.90 -5.26 -11.75
N LEU A 231 -5.84 -6.00 -11.99
CA LEU A 231 -5.89 -7.22 -12.78
C LEU A 231 -5.86 -8.44 -11.87
N ALA A 232 -6.89 -9.27 -11.94
CA ALA A 232 -6.98 -10.53 -11.19
C ALA A 232 -7.39 -11.66 -12.14
N LEU A 233 -6.82 -12.84 -11.91
CA LEU A 233 -7.21 -14.07 -12.61
C LEU A 233 -8.16 -14.87 -11.72
N SER A 234 -9.28 -15.28 -12.27
CA SER A 234 -10.18 -16.19 -11.61
C SER A 234 -9.85 -17.63 -11.98
N LEU A 235 -9.88 -18.57 -11.02
CA LEU A 235 -9.64 -19.99 -11.27
C LEU A 235 -10.60 -20.59 -12.31
N ILE A 236 -11.85 -20.10 -12.36
CA ILE A 236 -12.84 -20.54 -13.37
C ILE A 236 -12.52 -20.04 -14.79
N HIS A 237 -11.63 -19.07 -14.94
CA HIS A 237 -11.20 -18.51 -16.23
C HIS A 237 -9.79 -18.96 -16.64
N ILE A 238 -9.10 -19.75 -15.82
CA ILE A 238 -7.82 -20.39 -16.15
C ILE A 238 -8.07 -21.64 -16.98
N SER A 239 -8.91 -21.56 -17.99
CA SER A 239 -9.09 -22.64 -18.91
C SER A 239 -8.43 -22.27 -20.24
N GLU A 240 -7.43 -23.06 -20.61
CA GLU A 240 -6.73 -23.17 -21.88
C GLU A 240 -5.70 -22.09 -22.24
N PRO A 241 -4.44 -22.51 -22.49
CA PRO A 241 -3.36 -21.62 -22.97
C PRO A 241 -3.64 -20.97 -24.34
N THR A 242 -4.59 -21.49 -25.09
CA THR A 242 -4.95 -21.00 -26.44
C THR A 242 -5.79 -19.72 -26.42
N ARG A 243 -6.45 -19.35 -25.34
CA ARG A 243 -7.21 -18.10 -25.25
C ARG A 243 -6.39 -16.87 -24.91
N LEU A 244 -5.16 -17.02 -24.43
CA LEU A 244 -4.22 -15.91 -24.16
C LEU A 244 -3.64 -15.27 -25.43
N LEU A 245 -3.83 -15.89 -26.61
CA LEU A 245 -3.32 -15.39 -27.90
C LEU A 245 -4.39 -14.66 -28.74
N SER A 246 -5.61 -14.51 -28.25
CA SER A 246 -6.73 -13.90 -28.99
C SER A 246 -7.30 -12.63 -28.36
N ILE A 247 -6.52 -11.92 -27.51
CA ILE A 247 -6.86 -10.58 -27.02
C ILE A 247 -5.81 -9.59 -27.47
#